data_8ad7078eef6e4f687c21960bcde100b7
#
_entry.id   8ad7078eef6e4f687c21960bcde100b7
#
_cell.length_a   1.000
_cell.length_b   1.000
_cell.length_c   1.000
_cell.angle_alpha   90.00
_cell.angle_beta   90.00
_cell.angle_gamma   90.00
#
_symmetry.space_group_name_H-M   'P 1'
#
loop_
_entity.id
_entity.type
_entity.pdbx_description
1 polymer ?
#
loop_
_entity_poly.entity_id
_entity_poly.type
_entity_poly.pdbx_seq_one_letter_code
_entity_poly.pdbx_strand_id
1 'polypeptide(L)'
;GKWKPNPNKPADSRFLGEPGEIKRTFKDGYWVDTKIGDDGRAVIERHYTDHNRPWAHTNPHDHIITWDNLRQCPVTGSPINYPNGAPEFKRYQEAYNMKYTIVPANTPEQDRFVSISDFKECMHWGGEVEFIWKGTRYGAVRYGQGNKISVYVANRQETERLYDTADEA
;
A
#
# COMPACT_ATOMS: atom_id res chain seq x y z
N GLY A 1 -0.61 -19.69 -11.74
CA GLY A 1 -2.04 -19.47 -11.57
C GLY A 1 -2.33 -18.01 -11.32
N LYS A 2 -3.56 -17.56 -11.52
CA LYS A 2 -3.96 -16.19 -11.18
C LYS A 2 -3.84 -15.97 -9.68
N TRP A 3 -3.33 -14.82 -9.29
CA TRP A 3 -3.28 -14.39 -7.89
C TRP A 3 -4.65 -14.47 -7.22
N LYS A 4 -4.66 -14.89 -5.97
CA LYS A 4 -5.84 -14.88 -5.09
C LYS A 4 -5.45 -14.28 -3.74
N PRO A 5 -6.39 -13.62 -3.05
CA PRO A 5 -6.16 -13.18 -1.68
C PRO A 5 -5.69 -14.35 -0.81
N ASN A 6 -4.67 -14.12 -0.01
CA ASN A 6 -4.19 -15.13 0.93
C ASN A 6 -5.24 -15.32 2.04
N PRO A 7 -5.78 -16.52 2.27
CA PRO A 7 -6.77 -16.75 3.31
C PRO A 7 -6.26 -16.47 4.72
N ASN A 8 -4.94 -16.48 4.92
CA ASN A 8 -4.29 -16.15 6.19
C ASN A 8 -3.99 -14.65 6.33
N LYS A 9 -4.33 -13.84 5.32
CA LYS A 9 -4.18 -12.37 5.31
C LYS A 9 -5.51 -11.75 4.86
N PRO A 10 -6.49 -11.63 5.75
CA PRO A 10 -7.83 -11.16 5.39
C PRO A 10 -7.84 -9.78 4.72
N ALA A 11 -6.87 -8.92 5.02
CA ALA A 11 -6.72 -7.61 4.38
C ALA A 11 -6.44 -7.70 2.87
N ASP A 12 -5.95 -8.82 2.35
CA ASP A 12 -5.72 -9.01 0.91
C ASP A 12 -7.03 -8.97 0.11
N SER A 13 -8.17 -9.29 0.75
CA SER A 13 -9.48 -9.26 0.10
C SER A 13 -9.91 -7.86 -0.35
N ARG A 14 -9.20 -6.80 0.07
CA ARG A 14 -9.45 -5.43 -0.40
C ARG A 14 -9.17 -5.23 -1.89
N PHE A 15 -8.35 -6.07 -2.49
CA PHE A 15 -7.95 -5.92 -3.89
C PHE A 15 -8.96 -6.46 -4.92
N LEU A 16 -9.98 -7.21 -4.47
CA LEU A 16 -11.03 -7.74 -5.32
C LEU A 16 -12.41 -7.40 -4.76
N GLY A 17 -13.37 -7.11 -5.62
CA GLY A 17 -14.73 -6.77 -5.18
C GLY A 17 -15.67 -6.52 -6.33
N GLU A 18 -16.79 -5.89 -6.03
CA GLU A 18 -17.78 -5.48 -7.01
C GLU A 18 -17.35 -4.16 -7.69
N PRO A 19 -17.66 -3.95 -8.98
CA PRO A 19 -17.38 -2.69 -9.66
C PRO A 19 -17.89 -1.47 -8.88
N GLY A 20 -16.99 -0.48 -8.68
CA GLY A 20 -17.30 0.74 -7.95
C GLY A 20 -17.29 0.64 -6.43
N GLU A 21 -17.10 -0.55 -5.86
CA GLU A 21 -17.01 -0.76 -4.42
C GLU A 21 -15.80 -0.01 -3.83
N ILE A 22 -15.95 0.55 -2.63
CA ILE A 22 -14.84 1.04 -1.81
C ILE A 22 -14.69 0.11 -0.62
N LYS A 23 -13.50 -0.43 -0.44
CA LYS A 23 -13.14 -1.29 0.67
C LYS A 23 -12.21 -0.57 1.61
N ARG A 24 -12.61 -0.45 2.88
CA ARG A 24 -11.78 0.14 3.93
C ARG A 24 -11.18 -0.93 4.79
N THR A 25 -9.88 -0.88 4.98
CA THR A 25 -9.17 -1.75 5.93
C THR A 25 -8.24 -0.94 6.83
N PHE A 26 -8.00 -1.43 8.03
CA PHE A 26 -6.97 -0.88 8.91
C PHE A 26 -5.69 -1.67 8.72
N LYS A 27 -4.59 -1.01 8.43
CA LYS A 27 -3.31 -1.64 8.15
C LYS A 27 -2.20 -0.86 8.86
N ASP A 28 -1.33 -1.55 9.59
CA ASP A 28 -0.12 -0.98 10.19
C ASP A 28 -0.32 0.32 10.99
N GLY A 29 -1.51 0.49 11.61
CA GLY A 29 -1.83 1.66 12.42
C GLY A 29 -2.52 2.80 11.66
N TYR A 30 -2.89 2.63 10.39
CA TYR A 30 -3.60 3.63 9.59
C TYR A 30 -4.72 3.00 8.75
N TRP A 31 -5.63 3.83 8.27
CA TRP A 31 -6.70 3.41 7.37
C TRP A 31 -6.27 3.47 5.91
N VAL A 32 -6.76 2.51 5.14
CA VAL A 32 -6.63 2.45 3.67
C VAL A 32 -8.01 2.30 3.06
N ASP A 33 -8.33 3.14 2.10
CA ASP A 33 -9.50 2.99 1.22
C ASP A 33 -9.04 2.47 -0.15
N THR A 34 -9.56 1.33 -0.56
CA THR A 34 -9.27 0.71 -1.85
C THR A 34 -10.50 0.79 -2.75
N LYS A 35 -10.37 1.38 -3.92
CA LYS A 35 -11.42 1.46 -4.92
C LYS A 35 -11.31 0.34 -5.92
N ILE A 36 -12.46 -0.31 -6.18
CA ILE A 36 -12.59 -1.38 -7.15
C ILE A 36 -13.05 -0.79 -8.49
N GLY A 37 -12.35 -1.12 -9.55
CA GLY A 37 -12.67 -0.76 -10.92
C GLY A 37 -13.76 -1.64 -11.54
N ASP A 38 -14.09 -1.36 -12.80
CA ASP A 38 -15.19 -2.03 -13.51
C ASP A 38 -14.95 -3.53 -13.76
N ASP A 39 -13.71 -3.96 -13.70
CA ASP A 39 -13.31 -5.38 -13.85
C ASP A 39 -13.29 -6.17 -12.53
N GLY A 40 -13.72 -5.56 -11.42
CA GLY A 40 -13.72 -6.17 -10.10
C GLY A 40 -12.37 -6.18 -9.39
N ARG A 41 -11.38 -5.44 -9.89
CA ARG A 41 -10.03 -5.35 -9.36
C ARG A 41 -9.75 -3.96 -8.80
N ALA A 42 -8.90 -3.88 -7.80
CA ALA A 42 -8.42 -2.60 -7.25
C ALA A 42 -7.73 -1.77 -8.33
N VAL A 43 -8.02 -0.47 -8.35
CA VAL A 43 -7.43 0.50 -9.29
C VAL A 43 -6.68 1.62 -8.58
N ILE A 44 -7.03 1.92 -7.33
CA ILE A 44 -6.40 2.98 -6.55
C ILE A 44 -6.60 2.71 -5.06
N GLU A 45 -5.58 3.00 -4.27
CA GLU A 45 -5.65 3.02 -2.80
C GLU A 45 -5.34 4.42 -2.27
N ARG A 46 -6.09 4.85 -1.26
CA ARG A 46 -5.79 6.03 -0.46
C ARG A 46 -5.31 5.62 0.91
N HIS A 47 -4.10 6.01 1.24
CA HIS A 47 -3.48 5.79 2.53
C HIS A 47 -3.61 7.03 3.41
N TYR A 48 -4.20 6.88 4.61
CA TYR A 48 -4.36 7.96 5.58
C TYR A 48 -3.18 8.00 6.55
N THR A 49 -2.01 8.23 6.00
CA THR A 49 -0.74 8.30 6.71
C THR A 49 0.30 9.03 5.84
N ASP A 50 1.37 9.50 6.44
CA ASP A 50 2.59 9.94 5.74
C ASP A 50 3.75 8.94 5.91
N HIS A 51 3.47 7.76 6.47
CA HIS A 51 4.44 6.71 6.81
C HIS A 51 5.61 7.20 7.67
N ASN A 52 5.39 8.22 8.52
CA ASN A 52 6.45 8.90 9.28
C ASN A 52 7.57 9.44 8.37
N ARG A 53 7.21 9.84 7.14
CA ARG A 53 8.07 10.34 6.07
C ARG A 53 7.45 11.59 5.43
N PRO A 54 7.17 12.65 6.22
CA PRO A 54 6.41 13.81 5.77
C PRO A 54 7.08 14.62 4.65
N TRP A 55 8.39 14.44 4.44
CA TRP A 55 9.13 15.06 3.32
C TRP A 55 8.85 14.42 1.96
N ALA A 56 8.24 13.24 1.92
CA ALA A 56 7.99 12.48 0.69
C ALA A 56 6.54 12.03 0.51
N HIS A 57 5.79 11.90 1.59
CA HIS A 57 4.39 11.52 1.55
C HIS A 57 3.51 12.56 2.22
N THR A 58 2.40 12.93 1.57
CA THR A 58 1.33 13.69 2.24
C THR A 58 0.41 12.72 3.00
N ASN A 59 -0.34 13.26 3.96
CA ASN A 59 -1.42 12.52 4.61
C ASN A 59 -2.76 13.22 4.30
N PRO A 60 -3.65 12.60 3.50
CA PRO A 60 -3.48 11.34 2.80
C PRO A 60 -2.63 11.46 1.51
N HIS A 61 -2.28 10.31 0.94
CA HIS A 61 -1.74 10.16 -0.41
C HIS A 61 -2.37 8.96 -1.10
N ASP A 62 -2.28 8.89 -2.42
CA ASP A 62 -2.86 7.81 -3.21
C ASP A 62 -1.79 6.98 -3.91
N HIS A 63 -2.13 5.73 -4.22
CA HIS A 63 -1.36 4.84 -5.07
C HIS A 63 -2.26 4.29 -6.17
N ILE A 64 -1.81 4.34 -7.41
CA ILE A 64 -2.44 3.57 -8.49
C ILE A 64 -2.07 2.10 -8.31
N ILE A 65 -3.06 1.24 -8.40
CA ILE A 65 -2.87 -0.20 -8.38
C ILE A 65 -2.95 -0.71 -9.82
N THR A 66 -1.89 -1.34 -10.25
CA THR A 66 -1.81 -2.07 -11.51
C THR A 66 -1.77 -3.57 -11.25
N TRP A 67 -1.94 -4.39 -12.28
CA TRP A 67 -1.95 -5.84 -12.15
C TRP A 67 -0.89 -6.43 -13.06
N ASP A 68 0.01 -7.20 -12.47
CA ASP A 68 1.06 -7.89 -13.21
C ASP A 68 0.46 -8.82 -14.28
N ASN A 69 1.01 -8.77 -15.49
CA ASN A 69 0.45 -9.51 -16.62
C ASN A 69 0.60 -11.03 -16.51
N LEU A 70 1.64 -11.50 -15.83
CA LEU A 70 1.96 -12.93 -15.71
C LEU A 70 1.30 -13.56 -14.50
N ARG A 71 1.52 -12.96 -13.31
CA ARG A 71 1.00 -13.48 -12.03
C ARG A 71 -0.38 -12.97 -11.70
N GLN A 72 -0.83 -11.91 -12.37
CA GLN A 72 -2.12 -11.25 -12.11
C GLN A 72 -2.26 -10.79 -10.65
N CYS A 73 -1.15 -10.43 -10.01
CA CYS A 73 -1.12 -9.88 -8.67
C CYS A 73 -1.17 -8.35 -8.69
N PRO A 74 -1.70 -7.71 -7.61
CA PRO A 74 -1.72 -6.26 -7.51
C PRO A 74 -0.29 -5.72 -7.32
N VAL A 75 -0.01 -4.62 -7.98
CA VAL A 75 1.25 -3.88 -7.92
C VAL A 75 0.94 -2.45 -7.51
N THR A 76 1.51 -2.00 -6.41
CA THR A 76 1.34 -0.64 -5.90
C THR A 76 2.31 0.30 -6.62
N GLY A 77 1.77 1.36 -7.22
CA GLY A 77 2.54 2.42 -7.87
C GLY A 77 3.18 3.40 -6.89
N SER A 78 3.92 4.36 -7.43
CA SER A 78 4.50 5.45 -6.63
C SER A 78 3.41 6.32 -5.98
N PRO A 79 3.70 6.98 -4.83
CA PRO A 79 2.73 7.83 -4.17
C PRO A 79 2.35 9.05 -5.01
N ILE A 80 1.07 9.39 -4.97
CA ILE A 80 0.52 10.63 -5.49
C ILE A 80 0.24 11.53 -4.29
N ASN A 81 1.03 12.58 -4.15
CA ASN A 81 0.95 13.51 -3.03
C ASN A 81 0.00 14.67 -3.27
N TYR A 82 -0.60 15.19 -2.21
CA TYR A 82 -1.57 16.28 -2.22
C TYR A 82 -1.17 17.40 -1.26
N PRO A 83 -0.14 18.21 -1.58
CA PRO A 83 0.37 19.24 -0.67
C PRO A 83 -0.66 20.34 -0.37
N ASN A 84 -1.66 20.50 -1.24
CA ASN A 84 -2.74 21.49 -1.09
C ASN A 84 -4.08 20.84 -0.66
N GLY A 85 -4.05 19.63 -0.11
CA GLY A 85 -5.24 18.85 0.26
C GLY A 85 -5.66 17.86 -0.83
N ALA A 86 -6.01 16.66 -0.39
CA ALA A 86 -6.46 15.60 -1.28
C ALA A 86 -7.86 15.90 -1.82
N PRO A 87 -8.15 15.59 -3.10
CA PRO A 87 -9.53 15.61 -3.61
C PRO A 87 -10.36 14.58 -2.85
N GLU A 88 -11.69 14.74 -2.87
CA GLU A 88 -12.54 13.66 -2.39
C GLU A 88 -12.13 12.36 -3.08
N PHE A 89 -12.11 11.25 -2.32
CA PHE A 89 -11.89 9.91 -2.87
C PHE A 89 -13.17 9.50 -3.63
N LYS A 90 -13.40 10.20 -4.79
CA LYS A 90 -14.66 10.16 -5.52
C LYS A 90 -14.89 8.79 -6.12
N ARG A 91 -16.00 8.38 -5.82
CA ARG A 91 -17.27 8.15 -6.48
C ARG A 91 -17.24 8.53 -7.96
N TYR A 92 -16.72 7.65 -8.82
CA TYR A 92 -17.12 7.69 -10.21
C TYR A 92 -18.58 7.23 -10.27
N GLN A 93 -19.47 8.20 -10.61
CA GLN A 93 -20.91 8.14 -10.69
C GLN A 93 -21.67 8.44 -9.39
N GLU A 94 -22.16 9.65 -9.37
CA GLU A 94 -23.28 10.13 -8.58
C GLU A 94 -24.55 9.40 -8.97
N ALA A 95 -24.89 8.27 -8.54
CA ALA A 95 -26.30 7.86 -8.63
C ALA A 95 -26.65 6.45 -8.16
N TYR A 96 -25.72 5.55 -7.90
CA TYR A 96 -26.09 4.23 -7.47
C TYR A 96 -25.32 3.81 -6.22
N ASN A 97 -26.09 3.34 -5.23
CA ASN A 97 -25.68 2.76 -3.95
C ASN A 97 -24.25 2.21 -3.94
N MET A 98 -23.29 3.07 -3.61
CA MET A 98 -21.91 2.63 -3.49
C MET A 98 -21.82 1.65 -2.33
N LYS A 99 -21.43 0.44 -2.63
CA LYS A 99 -21.09 -0.51 -1.60
C LYS A 99 -19.80 -0.07 -0.92
N TYR A 100 -19.91 0.15 0.38
CA TYR A 100 -18.78 0.43 1.23
C TYR A 100 -18.59 -0.76 2.17
N THR A 101 -17.46 -1.41 2.06
CA THR A 101 -17.19 -2.66 2.80
C THR A 101 -15.99 -2.48 3.72
N ILE A 102 -16.18 -2.83 4.99
CA ILE A 102 -15.06 -2.93 5.94
C ILE A 102 -14.40 -4.30 5.75
N VAL A 103 -13.13 -4.29 5.42
CA VAL A 103 -12.30 -5.49 5.28
C VAL A 103 -11.55 -5.73 6.58
N PRO A 104 -11.58 -6.94 7.14
CA PRO A 104 -10.81 -7.24 8.34
C PRO A 104 -9.33 -6.93 8.17
N ALA A 105 -8.74 -6.31 9.20
CA ALA A 105 -7.30 -6.09 9.25
C ALA A 105 -6.56 -7.42 9.47
N ASN A 106 -5.32 -7.50 8.99
CA ASN A 106 -4.42 -8.56 9.41
C ASN A 106 -4.01 -8.35 10.88
N THR A 107 -3.74 -9.43 11.58
CA THR A 107 -3.06 -9.35 12.88
C THR A 107 -1.56 -9.09 12.68
N PRO A 108 -0.84 -8.60 13.70
CA PRO A 108 0.62 -8.43 13.60
C PRO A 108 1.37 -9.70 13.19
N GLU A 109 0.87 -10.87 13.61
CA GLU A 109 1.44 -12.16 13.24
C GLU A 109 1.23 -12.49 11.76
N GLN A 110 0.08 -12.10 11.21
CA GLN A 110 -0.24 -12.30 9.78
C GLN A 110 0.56 -11.34 8.88
N ASP A 111 0.93 -10.16 9.38
CA ASP A 111 1.75 -9.18 8.65
C ASP A 111 3.26 -9.44 8.78
N ARG A 112 3.66 -10.32 9.69
CA ARG A 112 5.07 -10.65 9.86
C ARG A 112 5.65 -11.32 8.61
N PHE A 113 6.81 -10.85 8.18
CA PHE A 113 7.61 -11.57 7.20
C PHE A 113 8.17 -12.85 7.82
N VAL A 114 7.95 -13.97 7.15
CA VAL A 114 8.44 -15.29 7.58
C VAL A 114 9.89 -15.49 7.15
N SER A 115 10.27 -14.81 6.05
CA SER A 115 11.61 -14.90 5.47
C SER A 115 12.04 -13.57 4.86
N ILE A 116 13.32 -13.44 4.59
CA ILE A 116 13.85 -12.30 3.83
C ILE A 116 13.29 -12.29 2.40
N SER A 117 12.96 -13.44 1.84
CA SER A 117 12.34 -13.54 0.52
C SER A 117 10.96 -12.88 0.49
N ASP A 118 10.16 -13.02 1.55
CA ASP A 118 8.85 -12.38 1.66
C ASP A 118 8.98 -10.86 1.70
N PHE A 119 9.98 -10.35 2.43
CA PHE A 119 10.28 -8.92 2.43
C PHE A 119 10.67 -8.42 1.04
N LYS A 120 11.58 -9.13 0.35
CA LYS A 120 12.02 -8.77 -1.00
C LYS A 120 10.85 -8.79 -1.99
N GLU A 121 9.98 -9.79 -1.90
CA GLU A 121 8.78 -9.88 -2.74
C GLU A 121 7.82 -8.72 -2.45
N CYS A 122 7.60 -8.36 -1.19
CA CYS A 122 6.81 -7.19 -0.80
C CYS A 122 7.37 -5.90 -1.44
N MET A 123 8.68 -5.68 -1.32
CA MET A 123 9.34 -4.52 -1.94
C MET A 123 9.24 -4.54 -3.47
N HIS A 124 9.35 -5.71 -4.09
CA HIS A 124 9.21 -5.86 -5.55
C HIS A 124 7.83 -5.40 -6.05
N TRP A 125 6.78 -5.69 -5.30
CA TRP A 125 5.40 -5.32 -5.64
C TRP A 125 4.97 -3.93 -5.16
N GLY A 126 5.89 -3.11 -4.73
CA GLY A 126 5.62 -1.73 -4.30
C GLY A 126 5.12 -1.63 -2.87
N GLY A 127 5.47 -2.59 -2.02
CA GLY A 127 5.06 -2.57 -0.62
C GLY A 127 5.67 -1.43 0.17
N GLU A 128 4.98 -1.07 1.23
CA GLU A 128 5.40 -0.10 2.24
C GLU A 128 5.45 -0.82 3.58
N VAL A 129 6.60 -0.78 4.23
CA VAL A 129 6.88 -1.53 5.46
C VAL A 129 7.34 -0.60 6.55
N GLU A 130 6.74 -0.70 7.71
CA GLU A 130 7.24 -0.09 8.95
C GLU A 130 7.60 -1.18 9.95
N PHE A 131 8.74 -1.02 10.63
CA PHE A 131 9.20 -1.99 11.61
C PHE A 131 9.99 -1.31 12.73
N ILE A 132 10.11 -2.01 13.86
CA ILE A 132 10.92 -1.57 15.00
C ILE A 132 12.11 -2.51 15.14
N TRP A 133 13.30 -1.95 15.14
CA TRP A 133 14.54 -2.68 15.41
C TRP A 133 15.34 -1.98 16.51
N LYS A 134 15.66 -2.71 17.56
CA LYS A 134 16.37 -2.19 18.75
C LYS A 134 15.75 -0.90 19.31
N GLY A 135 14.41 -0.85 19.36
CA GLY A 135 13.65 0.29 19.87
C GLY A 135 13.53 1.49 18.92
N THR A 136 14.13 1.44 17.74
CA THR A 136 14.03 2.48 16.72
C THR A 136 13.05 2.07 15.63
N ARG A 137 12.14 2.98 15.25
CA ARG A 137 11.19 2.76 14.15
C ARG A 137 11.85 3.11 12.83
N TYR A 138 11.75 2.20 11.89
CA TYR A 138 12.22 2.31 10.52
C TYR A 138 11.06 2.19 9.54
N GLY A 139 11.22 2.76 8.36
CA GLY A 139 10.38 2.51 7.21
C GLY A 139 11.20 2.04 6.02
N ALA A 140 10.60 1.20 5.19
CA ALA A 140 11.11 0.82 3.89
C ALA A 140 9.97 0.94 2.87
N VAL A 141 10.14 1.76 1.84
CA VAL A 141 9.10 2.02 0.85
C VAL A 141 9.71 2.01 -0.54
N ARG A 142 8.94 1.54 -1.53
CA ARG A 142 9.32 1.68 -2.92
C ARG A 142 9.00 3.09 -3.39
N TYR A 143 9.97 3.78 -3.99
CA TYR A 143 9.88 5.23 -4.18
C TYR A 143 10.47 5.72 -5.50
N GLY A 144 9.73 6.64 -6.15
CA GLY A 144 10.23 7.52 -7.20
C GLY A 144 10.34 6.91 -8.59
N GLN A 145 10.76 7.76 -9.52
CA GLN A 145 11.14 7.33 -10.87
C GLN A 145 12.41 6.47 -10.76
N GLY A 146 12.37 5.28 -11.34
CA GLY A 146 13.45 4.31 -11.27
C GLY A 146 13.26 3.21 -10.23
N ASN A 147 12.12 3.21 -9.50
CA ASN A 147 11.73 2.07 -8.67
C ASN A 147 12.67 1.79 -7.49
N LYS A 148 13.32 2.81 -6.95
CA LYS A 148 14.23 2.66 -5.82
C LYS A 148 13.51 2.31 -4.52
N ILE A 149 14.21 1.65 -3.64
CA ILE A 149 13.75 1.37 -2.27
C ILE A 149 14.40 2.40 -1.36
N SER A 150 13.57 3.16 -0.64
CA SER A 150 14.00 4.09 0.39
C SER A 150 13.90 3.41 1.74
N VAL A 151 15.00 3.43 2.51
CA VAL A 151 15.04 3.00 3.91
C VAL A 151 15.40 4.20 4.77
N TYR A 152 14.67 4.40 5.86
CA TYR A 152 14.82 5.58 6.72
C TYR A 152 14.43 5.28 8.17
N VAL A 153 14.92 6.12 9.10
CA VAL A 153 14.38 6.20 10.46
C VAL A 153 13.16 7.12 10.44
N ALA A 154 12.08 6.70 11.09
CA ALA A 154 10.84 7.46 11.15
C ALA A 154 11.06 8.92 11.55
N ASN A 155 10.50 9.85 10.78
CA ASN A 155 10.59 11.31 10.94
C ASN A 155 12.02 11.90 10.90
N ARG A 156 13.00 11.17 10.33
CA ARG A 156 14.39 11.60 10.23
C ARG A 156 14.90 11.54 8.79
N GLN A 157 14.62 12.59 8.02
CA GLN A 157 14.97 12.67 6.59
C GLN A 157 16.48 12.47 6.33
N GLU A 158 17.35 12.96 7.21
CA GLU A 158 18.80 12.83 7.08
C GLU A 158 19.31 11.38 7.12
N THR A 159 18.47 10.45 7.57
CA THR A 159 18.81 9.01 7.64
C THR A 159 18.44 8.26 6.39
N GLU A 160 17.70 8.88 5.47
CA GLU A 160 17.20 8.22 4.26
C GLU A 160 18.36 7.70 3.40
N ARG A 161 18.21 6.45 2.95
CA ARG A 161 19.09 5.79 1.98
C ARG A 161 18.25 5.18 0.86
N LEU A 162 18.74 5.31 -0.37
CA LEU A 162 18.09 4.79 -1.56
C LEU A 162 18.89 3.62 -2.12
N TYR A 163 18.19 2.53 -2.42
CA TYR A 163 18.76 1.30 -2.95
C TYR A 163 18.06 0.95 -4.27
N ASP A 164 18.76 0.32 -5.18
CA ASP A 164 18.19 -0.13 -6.46
C ASP A 164 17.41 -1.43 -6.31
N THR A 165 17.83 -2.28 -5.37
CA THR A 165 17.23 -3.58 -5.11
C THR A 165 16.99 -3.83 -3.63
N ALA A 166 16.11 -4.77 -3.33
CA ALA A 166 15.89 -5.21 -1.95
C ALA A 166 17.05 -6.08 -1.40
N ASP A 167 17.97 -6.51 -2.26
CA ASP A 167 19.19 -7.21 -1.85
C ASP A 167 20.24 -6.25 -1.29
N GLU A 168 20.19 -4.98 -1.70
CA GLU A 168 21.11 -3.93 -1.23
C GLU A 168 20.58 -3.20 0.01
N ALA A 169 19.27 -3.23 0.24
CA ALA A 169 18.60 -2.55 1.34
C ALA A 169 18.65 -3.35 2.64
#